data_f06473acd967343b8c7aebbed5963d3c
#
_entry.id   f06473acd967343b8c7aebbed5963d3c
#
_cell.length_a   1.000
_cell.length_b   1.000
_cell.length_c   1.000
_cell.angle_alpha   90.00
_cell.angle_beta   90.00
_cell.angle_gamma   90.00
#
_symmetry.space_group_name_H-M   'P 1'
#
loop_
_entity.id
_entity.type
_entity.pdbx_description
1 polymer ?
#
loop_
_entity_poly.entity_id
_entity_poly.type
_entity_poly.pdbx_seq_one_letter_code
_entity_poly.pdbx_strand_id
1 'polypeptide(L)'
;MKKRLFALSLVLLSFTARQASPQNMKTEECRIKLPGITFTRSLNHAADHAKVAGGRVTLASEARRDNFRDPDGKLSNNTAPLLLTEVDNKQPFTLTAKVTPTFLKTYDAGTLYIYVKEDLWLKMAMEMDERQKTRMVSVRTIGTSDDNNHDVIEAKSVHMKISSDTKTVGFYYSLDKKSWQLIRLFKNDYPASIWVGISTQCPLGEGTSAVFEDISLTKQSISDFRLGI
;
A
#
# COMPACT_ATOMS: atom_id res chain seq x y z
N MET A 1 -51.38 33.26 45.39
CA MET A 1 -50.96 32.27 44.38
C MET A 1 -49.60 32.71 43.82
N LYS A 2 -48.50 32.10 44.26
CA LYS A 2 -47.15 32.42 43.79
C LYS A 2 -46.75 31.47 42.66
N LYS A 3 -46.56 31.95 41.42
CA LYS A 3 -46.07 31.17 40.30
C LYS A 3 -44.55 31.04 40.44
N ARG A 4 -44.05 29.80 40.56
CA ARG A 4 -42.63 29.47 40.48
C ARG A 4 -42.26 29.23 39.00
N LEU A 5 -41.36 30.07 38.48
CA LEU A 5 -40.68 29.79 37.19
C LEU A 5 -39.58 28.76 37.43
N PHE A 6 -39.65 27.65 36.71
CA PHE A 6 -38.53 26.70 36.59
C PHE A 6 -37.66 27.15 35.41
N ALA A 7 -36.43 27.52 35.68
CA ALA A 7 -35.43 27.74 34.64
C ALA A 7 -34.79 26.41 34.29
N LEU A 8 -34.97 25.99 33.02
CA LEU A 8 -34.35 24.80 32.49
C LEU A 8 -32.98 25.18 31.93
N SER A 9 -31.91 24.82 32.65
CA SER A 9 -30.52 25.00 32.16
C SER A 9 -30.17 23.92 31.15
N LEU A 10 -30.02 24.32 29.89
CA LEU A 10 -29.55 23.46 28.81
C LEU A 10 -28.02 23.38 28.89
N VAL A 11 -27.48 22.24 29.35
CA VAL A 11 -26.05 21.95 29.33
C VAL A 11 -25.70 21.46 27.92
N LEU A 12 -25.04 22.34 27.13
CA LEU A 12 -24.43 21.91 25.85
C LEU A 12 -23.14 21.12 26.17
N LEU A 13 -23.20 19.80 26.01
CA LEU A 13 -22.02 18.97 25.96
C LEU A 13 -21.36 19.12 24.55
N SER A 14 -20.29 19.91 24.50
CA SER A 14 -19.43 19.98 23.33
C SER A 14 -18.60 18.69 23.24
N PHE A 15 -18.99 17.79 22.36
CA PHE A 15 -18.15 16.66 21.95
C PHE A 15 -17.00 17.20 21.09
N THR A 16 -15.84 17.45 21.70
CA THR A 16 -14.59 17.60 20.95
C THR A 16 -14.19 16.22 20.43
N ALA A 17 -14.40 15.97 19.14
CA ALA A 17 -13.83 14.82 18.49
C ALA A 17 -12.30 14.89 18.61
N ARG A 18 -11.73 14.12 19.53
CA ARG A 18 -10.27 13.89 19.57
C ARG A 18 -9.90 13.26 18.21
N GLN A 19 -9.19 14.01 17.38
CA GLN A 19 -8.47 13.42 16.26
C GLN A 19 -7.53 12.36 16.85
N ALA A 20 -7.73 11.10 16.50
CA ALA A 20 -6.82 10.04 16.85
C ALA A 20 -5.45 10.39 16.26
N SER A 21 -4.47 10.65 17.10
CA SER A 21 -3.08 10.74 16.69
C SER A 21 -2.70 9.46 15.98
N PRO A 22 -1.84 9.49 14.92
CA PRO A 22 -1.36 8.29 14.29
C PRO A 22 -0.77 7.39 15.37
N GLN A 23 -1.34 6.19 15.52
CA GLN A 23 -0.81 5.20 16.46
C GLN A 23 0.66 4.96 16.12
N ASN A 24 1.50 4.90 17.16
CA ASN A 24 2.95 4.69 17.09
C ASN A 24 3.28 3.49 16.19
N MET A 25 3.42 3.74 14.87
CA MET A 25 4.05 2.76 13.99
C MET A 25 5.52 2.65 14.43
N LYS A 26 6.02 1.45 14.63
CA LYS A 26 7.47 1.21 14.78
C LYS A 26 8.15 1.42 13.43
N THR A 27 8.12 2.66 12.93
CA THR A 27 8.80 3.04 11.71
C THR A 27 10.10 3.74 12.04
N GLU A 28 11.10 3.49 11.24
CA GLU A 28 12.37 4.20 11.26
C GLU A 28 12.33 5.32 10.24
N GLU A 29 12.93 6.46 10.57
CA GLU A 29 13.13 7.52 9.59
C GLU A 29 14.17 7.09 8.57
N CYS A 30 13.92 7.37 7.31
CA CYS A 30 14.88 7.16 6.24
C CYS A 30 14.83 8.31 5.22
N ARG A 31 15.80 8.35 4.31
CA ARG A 31 15.78 9.29 3.18
C ARG A 31 16.33 8.61 1.93
N ILE A 32 15.47 7.87 1.25
CA ILE A 32 15.81 7.23 -0.03
C ILE A 32 15.19 8.04 -1.15
N LYS A 33 16.03 8.79 -1.87
CA LYS A 33 15.61 9.72 -2.93
C LYS A 33 15.76 9.08 -4.30
N LEU A 34 14.68 9.11 -5.08
CA LEU A 34 14.62 8.75 -6.49
C LEU A 34 14.05 9.94 -7.30
N PRO A 35 14.18 9.97 -8.63
CA PRO A 35 13.72 11.11 -9.44
C PRO A 35 12.27 11.52 -9.21
N GLY A 36 11.35 10.57 -9.01
CA GLY A 36 9.89 10.81 -8.88
C GLY A 36 9.32 10.66 -7.47
N ILE A 37 10.14 10.29 -6.45
CA ILE A 37 9.69 10.06 -5.08
C ILE A 37 10.85 10.15 -4.08
N THR A 38 10.52 10.50 -2.84
CA THR A 38 11.44 10.33 -1.70
C THR A 38 10.74 9.51 -0.63
N PHE A 39 11.25 8.34 -0.32
CA PHE A 39 10.78 7.55 0.83
C PHE A 39 11.35 8.14 2.12
N THR A 40 10.49 8.36 3.10
CA THR A 40 10.82 9.03 4.37
C THR A 40 10.66 8.13 5.58
N ARG A 41 10.08 6.95 5.39
CA ARG A 41 9.86 5.95 6.44
C ARG A 41 10.22 4.56 5.96
N SER A 42 10.80 3.79 6.86
CA SER A 42 11.17 2.39 6.71
C SER A 42 10.43 1.56 7.76
N LEU A 43 9.76 0.49 7.35
CA LEU A 43 9.29 -0.55 8.25
C LEU A 43 10.13 -1.82 8.05
N ASN A 44 10.34 -2.53 9.14
CA ASN A 44 11.04 -3.81 9.14
C ASN A 44 12.42 -3.71 8.45
N HIS A 45 13.16 -2.65 8.77
CA HIS A 45 14.53 -2.39 8.27
C HIS A 45 14.64 -2.28 6.74
N ALA A 46 13.57 -1.92 6.05
CA ALA A 46 13.58 -1.84 4.59
C ALA A 46 14.68 -0.95 4.01
N ALA A 47 15.05 0.13 4.72
CA ALA A 47 16.11 1.03 4.27
C ALA A 47 17.48 0.33 4.20
N ASP A 48 17.76 -0.62 5.10
CA ASP A 48 19.02 -1.37 5.16
C ASP A 48 19.12 -2.40 4.01
N HIS A 49 17.97 -2.81 3.48
CA HIS A 49 17.84 -3.77 2.39
C HIS A 49 17.64 -3.10 1.02
N ALA A 50 17.70 -1.76 0.95
CA ALA A 50 17.48 -0.99 -0.27
C ALA A 50 18.82 -0.59 -0.92
N LYS A 51 18.97 -0.86 -2.21
CA LYS A 51 20.11 -0.41 -3.03
C LYS A 51 19.63 0.50 -4.15
N VAL A 52 20.07 1.75 -4.15
CA VAL A 52 19.72 2.74 -5.18
C VAL A 52 20.84 2.85 -6.21
N ALA A 53 20.53 2.67 -7.46
CA ALA A 53 21.45 2.85 -8.58
C ALA A 53 20.69 3.24 -9.87
N GLY A 54 21.18 4.21 -10.61
CA GLY A 54 20.62 4.57 -11.92
C GLY A 54 19.15 4.98 -11.89
N GLY A 55 18.68 5.67 -10.83
CA GLY A 55 17.29 6.13 -10.69
C GLY A 55 16.28 5.03 -10.31
N ARG A 56 16.74 3.83 -9.97
CA ARG A 56 15.95 2.69 -9.54
C ARG A 56 16.37 2.23 -8.14
N VAL A 57 15.48 1.49 -7.47
CA VAL A 57 15.79 0.84 -6.19
C VAL A 57 15.57 -0.67 -6.32
N THR A 58 16.56 -1.44 -5.85
CA THR A 58 16.41 -2.87 -5.58
C THR A 58 16.15 -3.02 -4.10
N LEU A 59 15.00 -3.54 -3.74
CA LEU A 59 14.62 -3.84 -2.36
C LEU A 59 14.67 -5.35 -2.14
N ALA A 60 15.53 -5.78 -1.22
CA ALA A 60 15.61 -7.18 -0.83
C ALA A 60 14.65 -7.47 0.34
N SER A 61 14.20 -8.71 0.41
CA SER A 61 13.48 -9.27 1.55
C SER A 61 14.25 -10.45 2.09
N GLU A 62 14.40 -10.51 3.40
CA GLU A 62 14.94 -11.68 4.09
C GLU A 62 13.96 -12.84 4.05
N ALA A 63 14.40 -13.99 4.58
CA ALA A 63 13.58 -15.19 4.72
C ALA A 63 12.31 -14.94 5.54
N ARG A 64 11.20 -15.49 5.07
CA ARG A 64 9.91 -15.54 5.78
C ARG A 64 9.34 -14.18 6.15
N ARG A 65 9.50 -13.19 5.26
CA ARG A 65 8.95 -11.84 5.41
C ARG A 65 7.69 -11.67 4.57
N ASP A 66 6.60 -11.31 5.23
CA ASP A 66 5.29 -11.12 4.60
C ASP A 66 4.43 -10.13 5.38
N ASN A 67 3.42 -9.59 4.69
CA ASN A 67 2.26 -8.95 5.31
C ASN A 67 1.00 -9.67 4.82
N PHE A 68 0.41 -10.45 5.72
CA PHE A 68 -0.83 -11.16 5.50
C PHE A 68 -1.49 -11.48 6.84
N ARG A 69 -2.81 -11.35 6.91
CA ARG A 69 -3.61 -11.64 8.11
C ARG A 69 -4.74 -12.58 7.70
N ASP A 70 -4.54 -13.87 7.92
CA ASP A 70 -5.45 -14.91 7.48
C ASP A 70 -6.88 -14.69 8.03
N PRO A 71 -7.92 -14.83 7.21
CA PRO A 71 -9.31 -14.73 7.64
C PRO A 71 -9.69 -15.67 8.78
N ASP A 72 -9.06 -16.83 8.90
CA ASP A 72 -9.30 -17.79 10.01
C ASP A 72 -8.50 -17.47 11.29
N GLY A 73 -7.68 -16.41 11.26
CA GLY A 73 -6.90 -15.92 12.40
C GLY A 73 -5.67 -16.77 12.77
N LYS A 74 -5.34 -17.83 12.04
CA LYS A 74 -4.20 -18.70 12.36
C LYS A 74 -2.86 -18.09 12.01
N LEU A 75 -2.79 -17.29 10.94
CA LEU A 75 -1.60 -16.60 10.49
C LEU A 75 -1.80 -15.09 10.55
N SER A 76 -0.82 -14.38 11.11
CA SER A 76 -0.80 -12.91 11.11
C SER A 76 0.64 -12.44 10.99
N ASN A 77 1.04 -12.07 9.79
CA ASN A 77 2.36 -11.54 9.47
C ASN A 77 2.29 -10.04 9.17
N ASN A 78 3.27 -9.30 9.70
CA ASN A 78 3.47 -7.89 9.42
C ASN A 78 4.96 -7.59 9.40
N THR A 79 5.71 -8.42 8.65
CA THR A 79 7.17 -8.48 8.68
C THR A 79 7.82 -8.10 7.35
N ALA A 80 7.04 -7.84 6.29
CA ALA A 80 7.58 -7.42 5.01
C ALA A 80 8.31 -6.07 5.13
N PRO A 81 9.46 -5.89 4.46
CA PRO A 81 10.15 -4.61 4.43
C PRO A 81 9.37 -3.60 3.56
N LEU A 82 9.00 -2.45 4.12
CA LEU A 82 8.30 -1.39 3.39
C LEU A 82 9.08 -0.08 3.38
N LEU A 83 9.24 0.51 2.21
CA LEU A 83 9.67 1.90 2.03
C LEU A 83 8.44 2.75 1.75
N LEU A 84 8.21 3.78 2.56
CA LEU A 84 6.99 4.54 2.57
C LEU A 84 7.24 6.05 2.48
N THR A 85 6.28 6.77 1.90
CA THR A 85 6.16 8.22 1.96
C THR A 85 4.74 8.61 2.33
N GLU A 86 4.60 9.69 3.10
CA GLU A 86 3.31 10.19 3.53
C GLU A 86 2.59 10.92 2.40
N VAL A 87 1.27 10.76 2.31
CA VAL A 87 0.40 11.53 1.45
C VAL A 87 -0.80 12.09 2.23
N ASP A 88 -1.20 13.31 1.88
CA ASP A 88 -2.47 13.89 2.30
C ASP A 88 -3.60 13.24 1.49
N ASN A 89 -4.34 12.32 2.12
CA ASN A 89 -5.44 11.59 1.49
C ASN A 89 -6.68 12.46 1.18
N LYS A 90 -6.67 13.73 1.60
CA LYS A 90 -7.67 14.73 1.20
C LYS A 90 -7.35 15.37 -0.15
N GLN A 91 -6.21 15.05 -0.74
CA GLN A 91 -5.78 15.46 -2.06
C GLN A 91 -5.69 14.26 -2.99
N PRO A 92 -5.94 14.43 -4.28
CA PRO A 92 -5.74 13.35 -5.24
C PRO A 92 -4.25 12.98 -5.34
N PHE A 93 -3.98 11.71 -5.61
CA PHE A 93 -2.62 11.25 -5.87
C PHE A 93 -2.58 10.08 -6.85
N THR A 94 -1.43 9.90 -7.49
CA THR A 94 -1.13 8.69 -8.26
C THR A 94 0.30 8.25 -7.97
N LEU A 95 0.46 7.01 -7.51
CA LEU A 95 1.74 6.30 -7.38
C LEU A 95 1.87 5.33 -8.56
N THR A 96 3.00 5.39 -9.26
CA THR A 96 3.34 4.42 -10.32
C THR A 96 4.73 3.84 -10.10
N ALA A 97 4.96 2.62 -10.56
CA ALA A 97 6.28 2.02 -10.66
C ALA A 97 6.27 0.91 -11.72
N LYS A 98 7.41 0.68 -12.36
CA LYS A 98 7.69 -0.58 -13.05
C LYS A 98 8.32 -1.53 -12.04
N VAL A 99 7.76 -2.72 -11.90
CA VAL A 99 8.12 -3.70 -10.87
C VAL A 99 8.63 -4.96 -11.54
N THR A 100 9.83 -5.40 -11.15
CA THR A 100 10.49 -6.62 -11.63
C THR A 100 10.89 -7.47 -10.43
N PRO A 101 10.02 -8.38 -9.97
CA PRO A 101 10.37 -9.29 -8.86
C PRO A 101 11.33 -10.39 -9.32
N THR A 102 12.11 -10.90 -8.37
CA THR A 102 12.83 -12.17 -8.51
C THR A 102 11.98 -13.25 -7.85
N PHE A 103 11.59 -14.27 -8.63
CA PHE A 103 10.76 -15.36 -8.13
C PHE A 103 11.63 -16.59 -7.86
N LEU A 104 11.87 -16.90 -6.59
CA LEU A 104 12.63 -18.07 -6.15
C LEU A 104 11.72 -19.11 -5.49
N LYS A 105 10.63 -18.66 -4.87
CA LYS A 105 9.65 -19.48 -4.17
C LYS A 105 8.23 -18.93 -4.33
N THR A 106 7.26 -19.79 -4.04
CA THR A 106 5.85 -19.43 -3.96
C THR A 106 5.64 -18.22 -3.04
N TYR A 107 4.81 -17.28 -3.49
CA TYR A 107 4.46 -16.02 -2.85
C TYR A 107 5.59 -14.97 -2.81
N ASP A 108 6.74 -15.22 -3.45
CA ASP A 108 7.69 -14.15 -3.71
C ASP A 108 7.03 -13.06 -4.54
N ALA A 109 7.18 -11.79 -4.12
CA ALA A 109 6.44 -10.70 -4.73
C ALA A 109 7.18 -9.36 -4.68
N GLY A 110 6.90 -8.52 -5.68
CA GLY A 110 7.15 -7.08 -5.65
C GLY A 110 5.82 -6.32 -5.61
N THR A 111 5.70 -5.33 -4.71
CA THR A 111 4.39 -4.79 -4.35
C THR A 111 4.37 -3.27 -4.30
N LEU A 112 3.19 -2.66 -4.60
CA LEU A 112 2.83 -1.30 -4.20
C LEU A 112 1.83 -1.33 -3.05
N TYR A 113 1.95 -0.35 -2.15
CA TYR A 113 1.14 -0.25 -0.93
C TYR A 113 0.42 1.07 -0.77
N ILE A 114 -0.76 1.00 -0.15
CA ILE A 114 -1.33 2.01 0.75
C ILE A 114 -1.26 1.42 2.15
N TYR A 115 -0.59 2.10 3.08
CA TYR A 115 -0.43 1.65 4.45
C TYR A 115 -0.98 2.71 5.42
N VAL A 116 -1.82 2.28 6.34
CA VAL A 116 -2.40 3.15 7.38
C VAL A 116 -1.86 2.75 8.74
N LYS A 117 -1.96 1.47 9.07
CA LYS A 117 -1.47 0.86 10.31
C LYS A 117 -1.35 -0.66 10.14
N GLU A 118 -0.91 -1.34 11.18
CA GLU A 118 -0.57 -2.76 11.17
C GLU A 118 -1.71 -3.70 10.70
N ASP A 119 -2.97 -3.34 10.96
CA ASP A 119 -4.16 -4.11 10.59
C ASP A 119 -5.06 -3.39 9.57
N LEU A 120 -4.55 -2.34 8.91
CA LEU A 120 -5.25 -1.58 7.88
C LEU A 120 -4.29 -1.15 6.78
N TRP A 121 -4.29 -1.87 5.68
CA TRP A 121 -3.49 -1.59 4.50
C TRP A 121 -4.07 -2.25 3.25
N LEU A 122 -3.66 -1.76 2.08
CA LEU A 122 -3.96 -2.34 0.79
C LEU A 122 -2.65 -2.56 0.04
N LYS A 123 -2.52 -3.70 -0.64
CA LYS A 123 -1.39 -3.96 -1.53
C LYS A 123 -1.87 -4.47 -2.88
N MET A 124 -1.11 -4.21 -3.92
CA MET A 124 -1.11 -5.00 -5.14
C MET A 124 0.28 -5.51 -5.42
N ALA A 125 0.36 -6.73 -5.89
CA ALA A 125 1.59 -7.48 -6.09
C ALA A 125 1.66 -8.08 -7.50
N MET A 126 2.88 -8.17 -8.02
CA MET A 126 3.25 -9.18 -8.99
C MET A 126 3.88 -10.32 -8.22
N GLU A 127 3.25 -11.49 -8.20
CA GLU A 127 3.50 -12.58 -7.26
C GLU A 127 3.57 -13.93 -7.97
N MET A 128 4.39 -14.85 -7.46
CA MET A 128 4.40 -16.27 -7.82
C MET A 128 3.35 -17.01 -7.00
N ASP A 129 2.31 -17.52 -7.63
CA ASP A 129 1.24 -18.25 -6.94
C ASP A 129 1.62 -19.71 -6.56
N GLU A 130 0.74 -20.39 -5.84
CA GLU A 130 0.91 -21.79 -5.41
C GLU A 130 0.98 -22.80 -6.57
N ARG A 131 0.59 -22.38 -7.79
CA ARG A 131 0.67 -23.18 -9.03
C ARG A 131 1.87 -22.82 -9.89
N GLN A 132 2.81 -22.03 -9.33
CA GLN A 132 4.00 -21.54 -10.02
C GLN A 132 3.66 -20.67 -11.24
N LYS A 133 2.54 -19.95 -11.18
CA LYS A 133 2.15 -18.94 -12.14
C LYS A 133 2.44 -17.56 -11.58
N THR A 134 3.07 -16.71 -12.36
CA THR A 134 3.17 -15.28 -12.00
C THR A 134 1.84 -14.61 -12.28
N ARG A 135 1.32 -13.88 -11.32
CA ARG A 135 0.05 -13.15 -11.48
C ARG A 135 0.02 -11.82 -10.77
N MET A 136 -0.96 -11.02 -11.14
CA MET A 136 -1.34 -9.88 -10.31
C MET A 136 -2.20 -10.37 -9.15
N VAL A 137 -1.91 -9.84 -7.96
CA VAL A 137 -2.65 -10.12 -6.72
C VAL A 137 -3.04 -8.80 -6.09
N SER A 138 -4.23 -8.69 -5.50
CA SER A 138 -4.60 -7.57 -4.65
C SER A 138 -5.08 -8.06 -3.30
N VAL A 139 -4.63 -7.39 -2.26
CA VAL A 139 -5.05 -7.67 -0.87
C VAL A 139 -5.53 -6.39 -0.22
N ARG A 140 -6.69 -6.44 0.41
CA ARG A 140 -7.16 -5.41 1.32
C ARG A 140 -7.25 -5.99 2.72
N THR A 141 -6.52 -5.40 3.65
CA THR A 141 -6.57 -5.79 5.05
C THR A 141 -7.33 -4.74 5.87
N ILE A 142 -8.37 -5.19 6.54
CA ILE A 142 -9.13 -4.46 7.57
C ILE A 142 -9.34 -5.45 8.71
N GLY A 143 -8.39 -5.51 9.63
CA GLY A 143 -8.33 -6.57 10.64
C GLY A 143 -7.84 -7.91 10.07
N THR A 144 -8.49 -8.44 9.03
CA THR A 144 -8.08 -9.61 8.24
C THR A 144 -7.91 -9.24 6.76
N SER A 145 -7.23 -10.08 6.01
CA SER A 145 -6.92 -9.87 4.60
C SER A 145 -8.00 -10.45 3.69
N ASP A 146 -8.53 -9.61 2.78
CA ASP A 146 -9.30 -10.03 1.61
C ASP A 146 -8.33 -10.18 0.44
N ASP A 147 -8.00 -11.39 0.09
CA ASP A 147 -7.08 -11.72 -0.99
C ASP A 147 -7.80 -12.01 -2.31
N ASN A 148 -7.22 -11.60 -3.42
CA ASN A 148 -7.77 -11.84 -4.75
C ASN A 148 -6.67 -12.05 -5.79
N ASN A 149 -6.67 -13.21 -6.42
CA ASN A 149 -5.85 -13.56 -7.56
C ASN A 149 -6.48 -13.03 -8.86
N HIS A 150 -5.71 -12.24 -9.61
CA HIS A 150 -6.10 -11.66 -10.91
C HIS A 150 -5.41 -12.38 -12.08
N ASP A 151 -5.14 -11.64 -13.13
CA ASP A 151 -4.58 -12.14 -14.38
C ASP A 151 -3.21 -12.80 -14.18
N VAL A 152 -2.99 -13.89 -14.92
CA VAL A 152 -1.66 -14.49 -15.08
C VAL A 152 -0.81 -13.58 -15.96
N ILE A 153 0.41 -13.32 -15.53
CA ILE A 153 1.36 -12.44 -16.19
C ILE A 153 2.52 -13.27 -16.75
N GLU A 154 2.69 -13.30 -18.06
CA GLU A 154 3.81 -14.01 -18.71
C GLU A 154 5.08 -13.14 -18.85
N ALA A 155 4.96 -11.83 -18.54
CA ALA A 155 6.08 -10.90 -18.58
C ALA A 155 6.92 -10.95 -17.30
N LYS A 156 8.21 -10.61 -17.41
CA LYS A 156 9.13 -10.52 -16.25
C LYS A 156 8.88 -9.30 -15.37
N SER A 157 8.19 -8.30 -15.88
CA SER A 157 7.91 -7.04 -15.19
C SER A 157 6.56 -6.46 -15.60
N VAL A 158 5.97 -5.67 -14.74
CA VAL A 158 4.73 -4.92 -15.01
C VAL A 158 4.87 -3.47 -14.55
N HIS A 159 4.15 -2.57 -15.21
CA HIS A 159 3.88 -1.24 -14.67
C HIS A 159 2.67 -1.34 -13.75
N MET A 160 2.80 -0.85 -12.53
CA MET A 160 1.74 -0.79 -11.53
C MET A 160 1.33 0.65 -11.27
N LYS A 161 0.06 0.87 -10.97
CA LYS A 161 -0.50 2.17 -10.64
C LYS A 161 -1.52 2.06 -9.52
N ILE A 162 -1.37 2.91 -8.52
CA ILE A 162 -2.38 3.23 -7.50
C ILE A 162 -2.80 4.67 -7.71
N SER A 163 -4.09 4.94 -7.88
CA SER A 163 -4.59 6.30 -8.03
C SER A 163 -5.78 6.54 -7.11
N SER A 164 -5.89 7.76 -6.57
CA SER A 164 -7.01 8.20 -5.75
C SER A 164 -7.47 9.59 -6.14
N ASP A 165 -8.80 9.77 -6.25
CA ASP A 165 -9.47 11.06 -6.43
C ASP A 165 -10.04 11.60 -5.11
N THR A 166 -9.61 11.08 -3.97
CA THR A 166 -10.11 11.31 -2.61
C THR A 166 -11.37 10.52 -2.22
N LYS A 167 -12.13 10.00 -3.17
CA LYS A 167 -13.36 9.20 -2.95
C LYS A 167 -13.18 7.74 -3.33
N THR A 168 -12.38 7.52 -4.37
CA THR A 168 -12.11 6.21 -4.95
C THR A 168 -10.61 5.95 -4.97
N VAL A 169 -10.20 4.72 -4.68
CA VAL A 169 -8.85 4.21 -4.92
C VAL A 169 -8.94 3.15 -6.01
N GLY A 170 -8.12 3.28 -7.04
CA GLY A 170 -8.01 2.30 -8.11
C GLY A 170 -6.62 1.68 -8.17
N PHE A 171 -6.57 0.37 -8.40
CA PHE A 171 -5.37 -0.42 -8.65
C PHE A 171 -5.36 -0.90 -10.09
N TYR A 172 -4.23 -0.71 -10.78
CA TYR A 172 -4.08 -1.03 -12.20
C TYR A 172 -2.70 -1.60 -12.48
N TYR A 173 -2.63 -2.47 -13.49
CA TYR A 173 -1.36 -2.85 -14.11
C TYR A 173 -1.38 -2.60 -15.62
N SER A 174 -0.18 -2.56 -16.21
CA SER A 174 0.01 -2.45 -17.64
C SER A 174 1.31 -3.16 -18.06
N LEU A 175 1.31 -3.77 -19.24
CA LEU A 175 2.51 -4.37 -19.83
C LEU A 175 3.29 -3.36 -20.70
N ASP A 176 2.62 -2.32 -21.20
CA ASP A 176 3.15 -1.37 -22.17
C ASP A 176 3.17 0.10 -21.68
N LYS A 177 2.71 0.37 -20.44
CA LYS A 177 2.53 1.69 -19.83
C LYS A 177 1.47 2.57 -20.54
N LYS A 178 0.72 1.99 -21.48
CA LYS A 178 -0.32 2.69 -22.27
C LYS A 178 -1.70 2.13 -21.98
N SER A 179 -1.85 0.82 -22.11
CA SER A 179 -3.10 0.10 -21.87
C SER A 179 -3.13 -0.38 -20.42
N TRP A 180 -4.05 0.15 -19.62
CA TRP A 180 -4.16 -0.18 -18.22
C TRP A 180 -5.30 -1.16 -17.97
N GLN A 181 -5.04 -2.20 -17.21
CA GLN A 181 -6.02 -3.18 -16.75
C GLN A 181 -6.40 -2.85 -15.31
N LEU A 182 -7.70 -2.72 -15.08
CA LEU A 182 -8.23 -2.53 -13.73
C LEU A 182 -8.09 -3.82 -12.92
N ILE A 183 -7.41 -3.75 -11.78
CA ILE A 183 -7.33 -4.84 -10.81
C ILE A 183 -8.50 -4.72 -9.83
N ARG A 184 -8.62 -3.56 -9.14
CA ARG A 184 -9.64 -3.39 -8.11
C ARG A 184 -9.97 -1.92 -7.86
N LEU A 185 -11.23 -1.64 -7.52
CA LEU A 185 -11.68 -0.35 -7.01
C LEU A 185 -12.08 -0.47 -5.54
N PHE A 186 -11.72 0.53 -4.77
CA PHE A 186 -12.08 0.66 -3.36
C PHE A 186 -12.74 2.01 -3.11
N LYS A 187 -13.69 2.07 -2.18
CA LYS A 187 -14.08 3.33 -1.57
C LYS A 187 -12.90 3.87 -0.75
N ASN A 188 -12.59 5.16 -0.91
CA ASN A 188 -11.58 5.82 -0.09
C ASN A 188 -12.25 6.44 1.15
N ASP A 189 -12.33 5.67 2.23
CA ASP A 189 -12.75 6.10 3.57
C ASP A 189 -11.63 5.94 4.61
N TYR A 190 -10.39 6.01 4.15
CA TYR A 190 -9.18 5.97 4.97
C TYR A 190 -8.89 7.33 5.61
N PRO A 191 -8.04 7.39 6.66
CA PRO A 191 -7.66 8.63 7.33
C PRO A 191 -7.08 9.70 6.39
N ALA A 192 -7.08 10.96 6.86
CA ALA A 192 -6.54 12.09 6.10
C ALA A 192 -5.03 11.97 5.82
N SER A 193 -4.27 11.32 6.70
CA SER A 193 -2.85 11.00 6.48
C SER A 193 -2.72 9.49 6.33
N ILE A 194 -2.14 9.06 5.21
CA ILE A 194 -1.82 7.67 4.89
C ILE A 194 -0.41 7.60 4.31
N TRP A 195 0.12 6.40 4.21
CA TRP A 195 1.42 6.15 3.61
C TRP A 195 1.26 5.38 2.29
N VAL A 196 2.06 5.72 1.30
CA VAL A 196 2.16 4.95 0.05
C VAL A 196 3.60 4.51 -0.17
N GLY A 197 3.81 3.38 -0.83
CA GLY A 197 5.17 2.91 -1.04
C GLY A 197 5.28 1.56 -1.71
N ILE A 198 6.46 0.96 -1.51
CA ILE A 198 6.88 -0.29 -2.14
C ILE A 198 7.31 -1.32 -1.09
N SER A 199 7.22 -2.60 -1.46
CA SER A 199 7.70 -3.70 -0.64
C SER A 199 8.13 -4.89 -1.50
N THR A 200 8.94 -5.76 -0.92
CA THR A 200 9.28 -7.08 -1.46
C THR A 200 8.94 -8.13 -0.41
N GLN A 201 8.33 -9.24 -0.83
CA GLN A 201 7.88 -10.28 0.09
C GLN A 201 8.51 -11.63 -0.26
N CYS A 202 8.87 -12.40 0.77
CA CYS A 202 9.46 -13.73 0.70
C CYS A 202 8.85 -14.63 1.79
N PRO A 203 7.57 -15.02 1.68
CA PRO A 203 6.88 -15.73 2.77
C PRO A 203 7.44 -17.11 3.07
N LEU A 204 7.88 -17.86 2.04
CA LEU A 204 8.29 -19.25 2.16
C LEU A 204 9.76 -19.49 1.81
N GLY A 205 10.45 -18.49 1.23
CA GLY A 205 11.84 -18.60 0.78
C GLY A 205 12.86 -18.21 1.84
N GLU A 206 14.13 -18.29 1.44
CA GLU A 206 15.29 -17.87 2.25
C GLU A 206 15.72 -16.41 1.95
N GLY A 207 14.98 -15.74 1.07
CA GLY A 207 15.18 -14.36 0.66
C GLY A 207 14.87 -14.17 -0.82
N THR A 208 14.50 -12.95 -1.19
CA THR A 208 14.25 -12.55 -2.57
C THR A 208 14.52 -11.06 -2.76
N SER A 209 14.29 -10.52 -3.94
CA SER A 209 14.37 -9.10 -4.21
C SER A 209 13.41 -8.67 -5.32
N ALA A 210 13.07 -7.39 -5.35
CA ALA A 210 12.38 -6.78 -6.47
C ALA A 210 13.08 -5.49 -6.88
N VAL A 211 13.10 -5.22 -8.18
CA VAL A 211 13.58 -3.95 -8.74
C VAL A 211 12.37 -3.08 -9.04
N PHE A 212 12.43 -1.84 -8.58
CA PHE A 212 11.43 -0.80 -8.83
C PHE A 212 12.07 0.33 -9.63
N GLU A 213 11.52 0.58 -10.81
CA GLU A 213 11.98 1.59 -11.78
C GLU A 213 10.84 2.55 -12.11
N ASP A 214 11.15 3.70 -12.66
CA ASP A 214 10.15 4.71 -13.09
C ASP A 214 9.15 5.05 -11.97
N ILE A 215 9.60 5.03 -10.72
CA ILE A 215 8.73 5.33 -9.59
C ILE A 215 8.36 6.80 -9.61
N SER A 216 7.07 7.09 -9.55
CA SER A 216 6.56 8.45 -9.51
C SER A 216 5.37 8.57 -8.58
N LEU A 217 5.36 9.62 -7.77
CA LEU A 217 4.21 10.03 -6.96
C LEU A 217 3.80 11.45 -7.37
N THR A 218 2.58 11.60 -7.88
CA THR A 218 2.01 12.87 -8.30
C THR A 218 0.81 13.25 -7.44
N LYS A 219 0.49 14.55 -7.36
CA LYS A 219 -0.70 15.09 -6.68
C LYS A 219 -1.89 15.22 -7.63
N GLN A 220 -2.08 14.22 -8.47
CA GLN A 220 -3.16 14.16 -9.45
C GLN A 220 -3.73 12.76 -9.48
N SER A 221 -5.05 12.63 -9.67
CA SER A 221 -5.68 11.34 -9.98
C SER A 221 -5.74 11.13 -11.50
N ILE A 222 -6.02 9.91 -11.88
CA ILE A 222 -6.50 9.59 -13.23
C ILE A 222 -7.88 10.19 -13.45
N SER A 223 -8.29 10.37 -14.72
CA SER A 223 -9.58 10.93 -15.12
C SER A 223 -10.66 9.87 -15.25
N ASP A 224 -10.31 8.65 -15.65
CA ASP A 224 -11.23 7.52 -15.81
C ASP A 224 -10.76 6.31 -15.00
N PHE A 225 -11.47 6.02 -13.90
CA PHE A 225 -11.18 4.90 -13.00
C PHE A 225 -11.55 3.52 -13.59
N ARG A 226 -12.33 3.45 -14.69
CA ARG A 226 -12.61 2.18 -15.37
C ARG A 226 -11.51 1.82 -16.36
N LEU A 227 -10.97 2.82 -17.04
CA LEU A 227 -9.92 2.64 -18.04
C LEU A 227 -8.49 2.83 -17.45
N GLY A 228 -8.37 3.41 -16.26
CA GLY A 228 -7.08 3.67 -15.62
C GLY A 228 -6.28 4.81 -16.25
N ILE A 229 -6.94 5.80 -16.88
CA ILE A 229 -6.33 6.93 -17.60
C ILE A 229 -6.80 8.28 -17.09
#